data_6b0b89cc3f82e99b2fa085456ad60f7c
#
_entry.id   6b0b89cc3f82e99b2fa085456ad60f7c
#
_cell.length_a   1.000
_cell.length_b   1.000
_cell.length_c   1.000
_cell.angle_alpha   90.00
_cell.angle_beta   90.00
_cell.angle_gamma   90.00
#
_symmetry.space_group_name_H-M   'P 1'
#
loop_
_entity.id
_entity.type
_entity.pdbx_description
1 polymer ?
#
loop_
_entity_poly.entity_id
_entity_poly.type
_entity_poly.pdbx_seq_one_letter_code
_entity_poly.pdbx_strand_id
1 'polypeptide(L)'
;MGASHFVLCGDDDDKVLGTLVDVTETFGGHFTAEHHGKPLGYLRHFAKQGGQIVHLTMYGEDFESTTPSIPTDAPIAVVVGGAKVPGEIYKLANYNIAVGHQPHSEVAALALFLSELMGGVAGSEQFPGARLEVKPHPSGKVVIDHEEDSDTSQ
;
A
#
# COMPACT_ATOMS: atom_id res chain seq x y z
N MET A 1 4.11 0.90 -6.29
CA MET A 1 4.55 1.69 -5.13
C MET A 1 5.10 0.81 -4.00
N GLY A 2 5.48 -0.43 -4.27
CA GLY A 2 6.21 -1.32 -3.38
C GLY A 2 5.40 -2.04 -2.29
N ALA A 3 4.16 -1.68 -2.04
CA ALA A 3 3.30 -2.45 -1.15
C ALA A 3 2.90 -3.78 -1.80
N SER A 4 2.91 -4.88 -1.03
CA SER A 4 2.60 -6.24 -1.50
C SER A 4 1.38 -6.83 -0.84
N HIS A 5 0.89 -6.23 0.24
CA HIS A 5 -0.21 -6.76 1.04
C HIS A 5 -1.08 -5.64 1.60
N PHE A 6 -2.39 -5.85 1.63
CA PHE A 6 -3.37 -4.93 2.21
C PHE A 6 -4.23 -5.65 3.25
N VAL A 7 -4.39 -5.02 4.41
CA VAL A 7 -5.26 -5.52 5.47
C VAL A 7 -6.35 -4.49 5.75
N LEU A 8 -7.57 -4.83 5.38
CA LEU A 8 -8.74 -4.03 5.75
C LEU A 8 -9.07 -4.29 7.22
N CYS A 9 -9.11 -3.23 8.03
CA CYS A 9 -9.43 -3.33 9.44
C CYS A 9 -10.75 -2.60 9.75
N GLY A 10 -11.52 -3.14 10.67
CA GLY A 10 -12.82 -2.59 11.05
C GLY A 10 -13.96 -3.35 10.38
N ASP A 11 -14.93 -2.62 9.82
CA ASP A 11 -16.06 -3.22 9.12
C ASP A 11 -15.56 -3.92 7.85
N ASP A 12 -16.15 -5.05 7.54
CA ASP A 12 -15.85 -5.80 6.35
C ASP A 12 -16.41 -5.10 5.10
N ASP A 13 -15.64 -5.08 4.02
CA ASP A 13 -16.04 -4.51 2.74
C ASP A 13 -15.55 -5.40 1.59
N ASP A 14 -16.36 -6.38 1.24
CA ASP A 14 -16.12 -7.33 0.14
C ASP A 14 -15.88 -6.61 -1.19
N LYS A 15 -16.46 -5.44 -1.39
CA LYS A 15 -16.28 -4.68 -2.63
C LYS A 15 -14.88 -4.09 -2.74
N VAL A 16 -14.34 -3.57 -1.65
CA VAL A 16 -12.96 -3.06 -1.63
C VAL A 16 -11.98 -4.20 -1.86
N LEU A 17 -12.14 -5.32 -1.13
CA LEU A 17 -11.28 -6.49 -1.28
C LEU A 17 -11.36 -7.09 -2.68
N GLY A 18 -12.58 -7.25 -3.23
CA GLY A 18 -12.80 -7.74 -4.59
C GLY A 18 -12.14 -6.86 -5.64
N THR A 19 -12.27 -5.53 -5.51
CA THR A 19 -11.61 -4.58 -6.43
C THR A 19 -10.09 -4.74 -6.45
N LEU A 20 -9.46 -4.97 -5.29
CA LEU A 20 -8.01 -5.18 -5.22
C LEU A 20 -7.57 -6.49 -5.89
N VAL A 21 -8.36 -7.56 -5.74
CA VAL A 21 -8.13 -8.84 -6.44
C VAL A 21 -8.27 -8.65 -7.95
N ASP A 22 -9.37 -8.04 -8.41
CA ASP A 22 -9.62 -7.80 -9.84
C ASP A 22 -8.50 -6.98 -10.50
N VAL A 23 -8.00 -5.95 -9.81
CA VAL A 23 -6.87 -5.15 -10.30
C VAL A 23 -5.60 -6.00 -10.42
N THR A 24 -5.33 -6.85 -9.43
CA THR A 24 -4.15 -7.73 -9.44
C THR A 24 -4.24 -8.76 -10.57
N GLU A 25 -5.40 -9.38 -10.77
CA GLU A 25 -5.62 -10.32 -11.87
C GLU A 25 -5.51 -9.64 -13.24
N THR A 26 -6.00 -8.42 -13.35
CA THR A 26 -5.98 -7.67 -14.61
C THR A 26 -4.58 -7.16 -14.97
N PHE A 27 -3.88 -6.56 -14.01
CA PHE A 27 -2.61 -5.86 -14.26
C PHE A 27 -1.37 -6.60 -13.72
N GLY A 28 -1.57 -7.79 -13.15
CA GLY A 28 -0.51 -8.65 -12.67
C GLY A 28 0.08 -8.23 -11.32
N GLY A 29 1.13 -8.98 -10.93
CA GLY A 29 1.85 -8.79 -9.67
C GLY A 29 1.42 -9.77 -8.58
N HIS A 30 1.99 -9.60 -7.39
CA HIS A 30 1.78 -10.49 -6.23
C HIS A 30 1.11 -9.77 -5.06
N PHE A 31 0.17 -8.88 -5.37
CA PHE A 31 -0.54 -8.14 -4.33
C PHE A 31 -1.64 -9.01 -3.72
N THR A 32 -1.72 -9.00 -2.39
CA THR A 32 -2.75 -9.74 -1.65
C THR A 32 -3.55 -8.81 -0.75
N ALA A 33 -4.82 -9.16 -0.48
CA ALA A 33 -5.69 -8.39 0.38
C ALA A 33 -6.49 -9.30 1.30
N GLU A 34 -6.67 -8.90 2.56
CA GLU A 34 -7.50 -9.61 3.53
C GLU A 34 -8.25 -8.66 4.46
N HIS A 35 -9.31 -9.16 5.10
CA HIS A 35 -10.00 -8.47 6.19
C HIS A 35 -9.56 -9.04 7.55
N HIS A 36 -9.34 -8.14 8.52
CA HIS A 36 -9.03 -8.52 9.87
C HIS A 36 -9.79 -7.68 10.90
N GLY A 37 -10.79 -8.29 11.56
CA GLY A 37 -11.69 -7.59 12.50
C GLY A 37 -11.04 -7.09 13.79
N LYS A 38 -9.76 -7.42 14.07
CA LYS A 38 -9.05 -7.04 15.32
C LYS A 38 -7.72 -6.37 15.03
N PRO A 39 -7.70 -5.09 14.59
CA PRO A 39 -6.50 -4.41 14.13
C PRO A 39 -5.35 -4.41 15.15
N LEU A 40 -5.63 -4.14 16.42
CA LEU A 40 -4.59 -4.15 17.46
C LEU A 40 -4.00 -5.54 17.70
N GLY A 41 -4.80 -6.59 17.57
CA GLY A 41 -4.34 -7.97 17.66
C GLY A 41 -3.39 -8.33 16.53
N TYR A 42 -3.76 -7.95 15.30
CA TYR A 42 -2.95 -8.11 14.11
C TYR A 42 -1.59 -7.40 14.24
N LEU A 43 -1.62 -6.12 14.56
CA LEU A 43 -0.40 -5.31 14.69
C LEU A 43 0.53 -5.82 15.81
N ARG A 44 -0.01 -6.24 16.96
CA ARG A 44 0.79 -6.83 18.04
C ARG A 44 1.45 -8.14 17.62
N HIS A 45 0.73 -8.95 16.85
CA HIS A 45 1.29 -10.18 16.29
C HIS A 45 2.41 -9.88 15.29
N PHE A 46 2.17 -8.95 14.37
CA PHE A 46 3.16 -8.49 13.38
C PHE A 46 4.45 -7.98 14.05
N ALA A 47 4.31 -7.13 15.07
CA ALA A 47 5.46 -6.63 15.82
C ALA A 47 6.25 -7.74 16.55
N LYS A 48 5.55 -8.75 17.12
CA LYS A 48 6.21 -9.92 17.76
C LYS A 48 7.01 -10.76 16.78
N GLN A 49 6.67 -10.74 15.50
CA GLN A 49 7.42 -11.41 14.44
C GLN A 49 8.61 -10.59 13.91
N GLY A 50 8.91 -9.44 14.53
CA GLY A 50 10.00 -8.57 14.14
C GLY A 50 9.62 -7.50 13.10
N GLY A 51 8.34 -7.39 12.77
CA GLY A 51 7.85 -6.34 11.86
C GLY A 51 7.84 -4.96 12.52
N GLN A 52 8.07 -3.93 11.73
CA GLN A 52 8.01 -2.53 12.14
C GLN A 52 6.65 -1.93 11.78
N ILE A 53 6.11 -1.10 12.66
CA ILE A 53 4.83 -0.43 12.47
C ILE A 53 5.07 1.07 12.29
N VAL A 54 4.65 1.60 11.16
CA VAL A 54 4.63 3.03 10.85
C VAL A 54 3.17 3.49 10.82
N HIS A 55 2.81 4.43 11.64
CA HIS A 55 1.48 5.02 11.69
C HIS A 55 1.49 6.42 11.08
N LEU A 56 0.79 6.59 9.96
CA LEU A 56 0.63 7.88 9.31
C LEU A 56 -0.47 8.68 10.01
N THR A 57 -0.11 9.81 10.58
CA THR A 57 -0.99 10.67 11.35
C THR A 57 -0.50 12.12 11.33
N MET A 58 -1.42 13.08 11.23
CA MET A 58 -1.06 14.51 11.25
C MET A 58 -0.40 14.97 12.56
N TYR A 59 -0.39 14.14 13.58
CA TYR A 59 0.22 14.40 14.89
C TYR A 59 1.62 13.79 15.06
N GLY A 60 2.13 13.14 14.01
CA GLY A 60 3.42 12.45 14.04
C GLY A 60 4.62 13.38 13.88
N GLU A 61 5.80 12.78 13.80
CA GLU A 61 7.05 13.46 13.46
C GLU A 61 7.07 13.83 11.98
N ASP A 62 7.90 14.79 11.64
CA ASP A 62 8.02 15.28 10.27
C ASP A 62 8.46 14.19 9.29
N PHE A 63 7.74 14.06 8.21
CA PHE A 63 7.91 13.05 7.17
C PHE A 63 9.30 13.07 6.52
N GLU A 64 9.76 14.25 6.08
CA GLU A 64 10.99 14.37 5.30
C GLU A 64 12.23 14.02 6.11
N SER A 65 12.20 14.33 7.41
CA SER A 65 13.32 14.06 8.33
C SER A 65 13.30 12.64 8.89
N THR A 66 12.13 12.04 9.09
CA THR A 66 11.98 10.76 9.80
C THR A 66 12.02 9.57 8.85
N THR A 67 11.38 9.64 7.67
CA THR A 67 11.28 8.51 6.74
C THR A 67 12.64 7.92 6.32
N PRO A 68 13.68 8.71 6.02
CA PRO A 68 14.99 8.17 5.65
C PRO A 68 15.68 7.36 6.77
N SER A 69 15.25 7.53 8.02
CA SER A 69 15.81 6.81 9.17
C SER A 69 15.14 5.45 9.45
N ILE A 70 14.05 5.12 8.74
CA ILE A 70 13.33 3.86 8.93
C ILE A 70 14.14 2.72 8.32
N PRO A 71 14.54 1.70 9.11
CA PRO A 71 15.21 0.54 8.56
C PRO A 71 14.27 -0.25 7.64
N THR A 72 14.77 -0.68 6.49
CA THR A 72 14.01 -1.42 5.47
C THR A 72 14.39 -2.90 5.38
N ASP A 73 15.17 -3.38 6.31
CA ASP A 73 15.64 -4.77 6.43
C ASP A 73 14.63 -5.71 7.12
N ALA A 74 13.54 -5.16 7.67
CA ALA A 74 12.43 -5.90 8.25
C ALA A 74 11.11 -5.55 7.56
N PRO A 75 10.09 -6.44 7.63
CA PRO A 75 8.76 -6.12 7.13
C PRO A 75 8.18 -4.87 7.80
N ILE A 76 7.53 -4.01 7.00
CA ILE A 76 6.92 -2.77 7.48
C ILE A 76 5.41 -2.83 7.27
N ALA A 77 4.64 -2.60 8.34
CA ALA A 77 3.21 -2.35 8.26
C ALA A 77 2.94 -0.85 8.35
N VAL A 78 2.37 -0.27 7.31
CA VAL A 78 1.95 1.14 7.29
C VAL A 78 0.49 1.20 7.71
N VAL A 79 0.22 1.83 8.84
CA VAL A 79 -1.13 2.04 9.36
C VAL A 79 -1.65 3.37 8.88
N VAL A 80 -2.76 3.33 8.17
CA VAL A 80 -3.50 4.51 7.70
C VAL A 80 -4.90 4.40 8.25
N GLY A 81 -5.38 5.42 8.90
CA GLY A 81 -6.69 5.41 9.53
C GLY A 81 -7.50 6.65 9.25
N GLY A 82 -8.82 6.51 9.30
CA GLY A 82 -9.75 7.62 9.24
C GLY A 82 -9.82 8.41 10.56
N ALA A 83 -10.92 9.13 10.78
CA ALA A 83 -11.09 10.10 11.87
C ALA A 83 -10.94 9.57 13.31
N LYS A 84 -10.93 8.26 13.54
CA LYS A 84 -10.85 7.65 14.87
C LYS A 84 -9.91 6.46 14.90
N VAL A 85 -8.63 6.73 15.01
CA VAL A 85 -7.62 5.69 15.27
C VAL A 85 -7.49 5.49 16.78
N PRO A 86 -7.53 4.24 17.30
CA PRO A 86 -7.33 3.99 18.72
C PRO A 86 -5.98 4.51 19.21
N GLY A 87 -5.98 5.22 20.37
CA GLY A 87 -4.75 5.79 20.93
C GLY A 87 -3.66 4.77 21.27
N GLU A 88 -4.01 3.50 21.36
CA GLU A 88 -3.05 2.40 21.54
C GLU A 88 -2.16 2.19 20.31
N ILE A 89 -2.61 2.54 19.08
CA ILE A 89 -1.80 2.44 17.87
C ILE A 89 -0.62 3.40 17.95
N TYR A 90 -0.81 4.61 18.47
CA TYR A 90 0.29 5.57 18.70
C TYR A 90 1.41 5.02 19.57
N LYS A 91 1.06 4.19 20.55
CA LYS A 91 2.03 3.57 21.49
C LYS A 91 2.65 2.30 20.92
N LEU A 92 1.94 1.63 20.03
CA LEU A 92 2.39 0.38 19.42
C LEU A 92 3.30 0.63 18.21
N ALA A 93 3.08 1.73 17.52
CA ALA A 93 3.88 2.11 16.36
C ALA A 93 5.33 2.42 16.74
N ASN A 94 6.27 1.95 15.94
CA ASN A 94 7.67 2.30 16.02
C ASN A 94 7.88 3.77 15.59
N TYR A 95 7.08 4.21 14.62
CA TYR A 95 7.12 5.56 14.06
C TYR A 95 5.70 6.10 13.89
N ASN A 96 5.44 7.29 14.40
CA ASN A 96 4.24 8.07 14.08
C ASN A 96 4.69 9.22 13.18
N ILE A 97 4.25 9.26 11.92
CA ILE A 97 4.77 10.17 10.90
C ILE A 97 3.66 11.05 10.33
N ALA A 98 3.94 12.33 10.20
CA ALA A 98 3.05 13.30 9.59
C ALA A 98 3.54 13.68 8.19
N VAL A 99 2.75 13.33 7.17
CA VAL A 99 2.89 13.88 5.82
C VAL A 99 2.14 15.22 5.79
N GLY A 100 2.67 16.20 6.50
CA GLY A 100 2.01 17.48 6.80
C GLY A 100 1.11 17.42 8.04
N HIS A 101 0.96 18.59 8.69
CA HIS A 101 0.24 18.77 9.96
C HIS A 101 -1.15 19.40 9.77
N GLN A 102 -1.76 19.24 8.61
CA GLN A 102 -3.11 19.68 8.29
C GLN A 102 -3.94 18.47 7.85
N PRO A 103 -5.26 18.49 8.03
CA PRO A 103 -6.12 17.44 7.48
C PRO A 103 -5.97 17.35 5.96
N HIS A 104 -5.69 16.16 5.48
CA HIS A 104 -5.55 15.85 4.06
C HIS A 104 -5.97 14.40 3.77
N SER A 105 -5.91 13.98 2.52
CA SER A 105 -6.25 12.62 2.10
C SER A 105 -5.24 11.60 2.64
N GLU A 106 -5.74 10.56 3.31
CA GLU A 106 -4.94 9.44 3.80
C GLU A 106 -4.27 8.67 2.64
N VAL A 107 -4.95 8.57 1.50
CA VAL A 107 -4.40 7.94 0.29
C VAL A 107 -3.22 8.74 -0.26
N ALA A 108 -3.31 10.08 -0.24
CA ALA A 108 -2.21 10.93 -0.66
C ALA A 108 -1.01 10.81 0.29
N ALA A 109 -1.25 10.78 1.59
CA ALA A 109 -0.20 10.56 2.59
C ALA A 109 0.50 9.22 2.39
N LEU A 110 -0.27 8.14 2.20
CA LEU A 110 0.28 6.81 1.93
C LEU A 110 1.12 6.79 0.66
N ALA A 111 0.64 7.41 -0.42
CA ALA A 111 1.36 7.45 -1.70
C ALA A 111 2.71 8.17 -1.59
N LEU A 112 2.74 9.33 -0.92
CA LEU A 112 3.97 10.09 -0.69
C LEU A 112 4.93 9.32 0.21
N PHE A 113 4.43 8.75 1.31
CA PHE A 113 5.24 7.96 2.24
C PHE A 113 5.87 6.75 1.54
N LEU A 114 5.09 5.96 0.79
CA LEU A 114 5.62 4.81 0.05
C LEU A 114 6.64 5.23 -1.02
N SER A 115 6.38 6.32 -1.71
CA SER A 115 7.34 6.84 -2.71
C SER A 115 8.68 7.19 -2.08
N GLU A 116 8.69 7.86 -0.93
CA GLU A 116 9.92 8.21 -0.23
C GLU A 116 10.63 6.96 0.32
N LEU A 117 9.88 6.10 1.02
CA LEU A 117 10.42 4.87 1.63
C LEU A 117 11.07 3.94 0.59
N MET A 118 10.50 3.86 -0.61
CA MET A 118 10.96 2.98 -1.69
C MET A 118 11.96 3.66 -2.64
N GLY A 119 12.35 4.89 -2.40
CA GLY A 119 13.30 5.63 -3.23
C GLY A 119 12.72 6.09 -4.58
N GLY A 120 11.42 6.31 -4.64
CA GLY A 120 10.69 6.77 -5.81
C GLY A 120 9.59 5.83 -6.27
N VAL A 121 8.84 6.24 -7.28
CA VAL A 121 7.81 5.41 -7.94
C VAL A 121 8.44 4.69 -9.12
N ALA A 122 8.45 3.36 -9.09
CA ALA A 122 8.84 2.55 -10.24
C ALA A 122 7.83 2.76 -11.38
N GLY A 123 8.22 3.52 -12.39
CA GLY A 123 7.32 3.94 -13.48
C GLY A 123 7.23 2.97 -14.65
N SER A 124 8.08 1.94 -14.71
CA SER A 124 8.20 1.05 -15.87
C SER A 124 8.32 -0.43 -15.52
N GLU A 125 7.94 -0.83 -14.31
CA GLU A 125 7.95 -2.24 -13.94
C GLU A 125 6.85 -3.00 -14.67
N GLN A 126 7.22 -4.12 -15.29
CA GLN A 126 6.27 -5.10 -15.79
C GLN A 126 5.92 -6.04 -14.64
N PHE A 127 4.62 -6.23 -14.42
CA PHE A 127 4.14 -7.12 -13.37
C PHE A 127 3.87 -8.51 -13.98
N PRO A 128 4.44 -9.59 -13.40
CA PRO A 128 4.23 -10.94 -13.88
C PRO A 128 2.73 -11.31 -13.87
N GLY A 129 2.27 -11.98 -14.93
CA GLY A 129 0.89 -12.48 -15.03
C GLY A 129 -0.14 -11.40 -15.36
N ALA A 130 0.27 -10.23 -15.81
CA ALA A 130 -0.65 -9.20 -16.28
C ALA A 130 -1.43 -9.68 -17.52
N ARG A 131 -2.76 -9.59 -17.49
CA ARG A 131 -3.61 -9.75 -18.68
C ARG A 131 -3.54 -8.49 -19.53
N LEU A 132 -3.66 -7.32 -18.89
CA LEU A 132 -3.58 -6.02 -19.55
C LEU A 132 -2.28 -5.30 -19.20
N GLU A 133 -1.57 -4.85 -20.24
CA GLU A 133 -0.39 -4.02 -20.11
C GLU A 133 -0.63 -2.62 -20.69
N VAL A 134 -0.45 -1.59 -19.87
CA VAL A 134 -0.56 -0.19 -20.30
C VAL A 134 0.78 0.28 -20.86
N LYS A 135 0.79 0.76 -22.11
CA LYS A 135 1.96 1.40 -22.71
C LYS A 135 1.85 2.93 -22.59
N PRO A 136 2.90 3.62 -22.12
CA PRO A 136 2.91 5.07 -22.09
C PRO A 136 2.68 5.67 -23.49
N HIS A 137 1.78 6.65 -23.57
CA HIS A 137 1.50 7.37 -24.81
C HIS A 137 1.17 8.84 -24.54
N PRO A 138 1.73 9.81 -25.29
CA PRO A 138 1.61 11.24 -24.99
C PRO A 138 0.19 11.81 -25.20
N SER A 139 -0.65 11.17 -26.00
CA SER A 139 -1.97 11.71 -26.40
C SER A 139 -3.08 10.67 -26.51
N GLY A 140 -2.87 9.45 -26.01
CA GLY A 140 -3.86 8.38 -26.14
C GLY A 140 -3.73 7.30 -25.07
N LYS A 141 -4.57 6.26 -25.20
CA LYS A 141 -4.52 5.05 -24.38
C LYS A 141 -4.04 3.91 -25.27
N VAL A 142 -2.92 3.30 -24.90
CA VAL A 142 -2.41 2.08 -25.56
C VAL A 142 -2.38 0.99 -24.52
N VAL A 143 -3.15 -0.07 -24.75
CA VAL A 143 -3.25 -1.23 -23.88
C VAL A 143 -3.03 -2.48 -24.71
N ILE A 144 -2.19 -3.38 -24.25
CA ILE A 144 -1.98 -4.71 -24.83
C ILE A 144 -2.79 -5.68 -23.99
N ASP A 145 -3.62 -6.51 -24.64
CA ASP A 145 -4.31 -7.65 -24.02
C ASP A 145 -3.58 -8.94 -24.39
N HIS A 146 -2.92 -9.56 -23.43
CA HIS A 146 -2.11 -10.75 -23.66
C HIS A 146 -2.94 -12.04 -23.86
N GLU A 147 -4.25 -12.01 -23.58
CA GLU A 147 -5.15 -13.14 -23.85
C GLU A 147 -5.57 -13.16 -25.33
N GLU A 148 -5.82 -12.00 -25.95
CA GLU A 148 -6.21 -11.91 -27.37
C GLU A 148 -5.06 -12.31 -28.32
N ASP A 149 -3.80 -12.03 -27.93
CA ASP A 149 -2.62 -12.38 -28.76
C ASP A 149 -2.31 -13.89 -28.75
N SER A 150 -2.78 -14.63 -27.75
CA SER A 150 -2.57 -16.08 -27.65
C SER A 150 -3.47 -16.90 -28.58
N ASP A 151 -4.63 -16.38 -29.00
CA ASP A 151 -5.62 -17.06 -29.82
C ASP A 151 -5.38 -16.89 -31.35
N THR A 152 -4.46 -15.97 -31.74
CA THR A 152 -4.16 -15.70 -33.16
C THR A 152 -3.00 -16.54 -33.71
N SER A 153 -2.46 -17.47 -32.91
CA SER A 153 -1.28 -18.29 -33.27
C SER A 153 -1.60 -19.79 -33.46
N GLN A 154 -2.82 -20.12 -33.92
CA GLN A 154 -3.17 -21.50 -34.35
C GLN A 154 -3.48 -21.58 -35.84
#